data_aebed16553642e519f552df55de36d57
#
_entry.id   aebed16553642e519f552df55de36d57
#
_cell.length_a   1.000
_cell.length_b   1.000
_cell.length_c   1.000
_cell.angle_alpha   90.00
_cell.angle_beta   90.00
_cell.angle_gamma   90.00
#
_symmetry.space_group_name_H-M   'P 1'
#
loop_
_entity.id
_entity.type
_entity.pdbx_description
1 polymer ?
#
loop_
_entity_poly.entity_id
_entity_poly.type
_entity_poly.pdbx_seq_one_letter_code
_entity_poly.pdbx_strand_id
1 'polypeptide(L)'
;MAIRQKFISLDEYFRSISSKKLILNDFSMFDQNHKEEFHNTMVKEYNSDNFSILPKCSCGKYVGELYKGYRCEDCGCIVDEMSYDPIIWAKAFTPDRKFLNPMYFQMLNNLLSKDIQYLVGVTNETRTKNNICGSIARNVLHNDRTYKNFLLNIRNILIYVNTLSQYQSGPKAESVRLMLELWDTQSDILLSEYLPMINNVLFNVTKTNKGKYLDTGFASIYDVATMWMRVANDYTATEQQLDKTTGKAVCSIGVMPEFYIKNYLSGKPGIFRKHVYGCRSPFTFRSVIVSRPGRHRHDEVVAPWVTLVSVLRPYMLNKLMRRYDMSYMEASNKILKAAKAYDKDIEDIGKELIGEAKQYNGRGISIIIHRNPSLYLGSAQLMYIIAFDNDVENYAIQFPQLSAKAPNADFN
;
A
#
# COMPACT_ATOMS: atom_id res chain seq x y z
N MET A 1 -0.56 20.64 -22.14
CA MET A 1 -1.82 20.19 -21.51
C MET A 1 -1.75 20.58 -20.03
N ALA A 2 -2.57 21.51 -19.56
CA ALA A 2 -2.55 21.94 -18.16
C ALA A 2 -3.34 20.92 -17.33
N ILE A 3 -2.73 20.33 -16.32
CA ILE A 3 -3.41 19.46 -15.35
C ILE A 3 -4.23 20.39 -14.44
N ARG A 4 -5.55 20.25 -14.46
CA ARG A 4 -6.45 20.96 -13.54
C ARG A 4 -6.86 19.98 -12.43
N GLN A 5 -6.66 20.37 -11.18
CA GLN A 5 -7.22 19.67 -10.03
C GLN A 5 -8.68 20.08 -9.86
N LYS A 6 -9.56 19.11 -9.60
CA LYS A 6 -10.98 19.31 -9.36
C LYS A 6 -11.39 18.56 -8.10
N PHE A 7 -12.21 19.18 -7.26
CA PHE A 7 -12.88 18.46 -6.17
C PHE A 7 -13.90 17.50 -6.75
N ILE A 8 -13.99 16.32 -6.16
CA ILE A 8 -14.96 15.28 -6.53
C ILE A 8 -15.99 15.21 -5.41
N SER A 9 -17.28 15.15 -5.76
CA SER A 9 -18.33 14.85 -4.81
C SER A 9 -18.16 13.43 -4.28
N LEU A 10 -17.90 13.30 -2.97
CA LEU A 10 -17.73 12.00 -2.33
C LEU A 10 -19.03 11.20 -2.34
N ASP A 11 -20.17 11.86 -2.27
CA ASP A 11 -21.49 11.22 -2.33
C ASP A 11 -21.79 10.66 -3.72
N GLU A 12 -21.46 11.40 -4.80
CA GLU A 12 -21.57 10.89 -6.17
C GLU A 12 -20.62 9.71 -6.40
N TYR A 13 -19.40 9.84 -5.93
CA TYR A 13 -18.44 8.74 -6.02
C TYR A 13 -18.91 7.51 -5.25
N PHE A 14 -19.41 7.66 -4.02
CA PHE A 14 -20.02 6.58 -3.26
C PHE A 14 -21.16 5.89 -4.02
N ARG A 15 -22.04 6.67 -4.66
CA ARG A 15 -23.16 6.12 -5.45
C ARG A 15 -22.70 5.39 -6.71
N SER A 16 -21.59 5.82 -7.33
CA SER A 16 -21.06 5.22 -8.56
C SER A 16 -20.42 3.83 -8.33
N ILE A 17 -20.05 3.48 -7.10
CA ILE A 17 -19.47 2.18 -6.77
C ILE A 17 -20.51 1.09 -6.91
N SER A 18 -20.28 0.12 -7.80
CA SER A 18 -21.18 -1.02 -8.04
C SER A 18 -20.95 -2.21 -7.11
N SER A 19 -19.74 -2.35 -6.54
CA SER A 19 -19.42 -3.42 -5.60
C SER A 19 -20.07 -3.23 -4.23
N LYS A 20 -20.14 -4.30 -3.43
CA LYS A 20 -20.66 -4.21 -2.06
C LYS A 20 -19.81 -3.24 -1.24
N LYS A 21 -20.46 -2.22 -0.70
CA LYS A 21 -19.81 -1.16 0.10
C LYS A 21 -19.72 -1.58 1.56
N LEU A 22 -18.62 -1.22 2.20
CA LEU A 22 -18.41 -1.42 3.63
C LEU A 22 -18.69 -0.10 4.36
N ILE A 23 -19.77 -0.05 5.12
CA ILE A 23 -20.19 1.13 5.87
C ILE A 23 -20.02 0.84 7.35
N LEU A 24 -19.25 1.65 8.08
CA LEU A 24 -18.98 1.45 9.50
C LEU A 24 -20.24 1.45 10.38
N ASN A 25 -21.27 2.19 9.95
CA ASN A 25 -22.52 2.29 10.68
C ASN A 25 -23.29 0.95 10.72
N ASP A 26 -23.00 0.03 9.79
CA ASP A 26 -23.66 -1.28 9.72
C ASP A 26 -23.03 -2.31 10.68
N PHE A 27 -21.90 -1.99 11.30
CA PHE A 27 -21.19 -2.86 12.25
C PHE A 27 -21.38 -2.41 13.69
N SER A 28 -21.83 -3.33 14.55
CA SER A 28 -21.97 -3.06 15.98
C SER A 28 -20.76 -3.55 16.77
N MET A 29 -20.17 -2.65 17.56
CA MET A 29 -19.10 -3.01 18.50
C MET A 29 -19.59 -3.72 19.77
N PHE A 30 -20.91 -3.86 19.94
CA PHE A 30 -21.51 -4.62 21.03
C PHE A 30 -21.71 -6.09 20.69
N ASP A 31 -21.65 -6.45 19.40
CA ASP A 31 -21.73 -7.82 18.91
C ASP A 31 -20.33 -8.36 18.57
N GLN A 32 -19.97 -9.51 19.14
CA GLN A 32 -18.67 -10.14 18.93
C GLN A 32 -18.48 -10.60 17.47
N ASN A 33 -19.54 -11.11 16.83
CA ASN A 33 -19.48 -11.56 15.43
C ASN A 33 -19.20 -10.37 14.49
N HIS A 34 -19.87 -9.23 14.71
CA HIS A 34 -19.61 -8.01 13.95
C HIS A 34 -18.21 -7.46 14.15
N LYS A 35 -17.65 -7.57 15.38
CA LYS A 35 -16.25 -7.19 15.63
C LYS A 35 -15.27 -8.07 14.85
N GLU A 36 -15.50 -9.37 14.85
CA GLU A 36 -14.64 -10.31 14.12
C GLU A 36 -14.76 -10.13 12.61
N GLU A 37 -15.99 -9.94 12.09
CA GLU A 37 -16.23 -9.63 10.69
C GLU A 37 -15.52 -8.33 10.28
N PHE A 38 -15.66 -7.27 11.06
CA PHE A 38 -14.98 -6.00 10.85
C PHE A 38 -13.48 -6.18 10.87
N HIS A 39 -12.93 -6.84 11.89
CA HIS A 39 -11.48 -7.06 11.99
C HIS A 39 -10.95 -7.87 10.80
N ASN A 40 -11.61 -8.95 10.43
CA ASN A 40 -11.23 -9.78 9.29
C ASN A 40 -11.35 -9.04 7.95
N THR A 41 -12.23 -8.06 7.86
CA THR A 41 -12.40 -7.22 6.67
C THR A 41 -11.35 -6.12 6.59
N MET A 42 -11.04 -5.48 7.73
CA MET A 42 -10.07 -4.39 7.82
C MET A 42 -8.63 -4.88 7.71
N VAL A 43 -8.29 -5.93 8.46
CA VAL A 43 -6.91 -6.41 8.58
C VAL A 43 -6.67 -7.51 7.56
N LYS A 44 -6.00 -7.19 6.48
CA LYS A 44 -5.63 -8.15 5.41
C LYS A 44 -4.14 -8.41 5.37
N GLU A 45 -3.79 -9.63 5.01
CA GLU A 45 -2.41 -9.99 4.71
C GLU A 45 -2.16 -9.78 3.22
N TYR A 46 -1.12 -9.01 2.92
CA TYR A 46 -0.65 -8.79 1.56
C TYR A 46 0.60 -9.58 1.27
N ASN A 47 0.77 -9.95 0.02
CA ASN A 47 2.07 -10.36 -0.46
C ASN A 47 2.99 -9.12 -0.47
N SER A 48 4.08 -9.16 0.30
CA SER A 48 5.04 -8.05 0.43
C SER A 48 5.74 -7.70 -0.88
N ASP A 49 5.73 -8.63 -1.85
CA ASP A 49 6.48 -8.46 -3.11
C ASP A 49 5.68 -7.74 -4.19
N ASN A 50 4.35 -7.90 -4.25
CA ASN A 50 3.53 -7.36 -5.32
C ASN A 50 2.28 -6.59 -4.85
N PHE A 51 2.06 -6.41 -3.56
CA PHE A 51 0.88 -5.77 -2.97
C PHE A 51 -0.46 -6.42 -3.34
N SER A 52 -0.46 -7.63 -3.89
CA SER A 52 -1.70 -8.35 -4.12
C SER A 52 -2.30 -8.82 -2.79
N ILE A 53 -3.62 -8.78 -2.72
CA ILE A 53 -4.33 -9.41 -1.61
C ILE A 53 -4.16 -10.91 -1.76
N LEU A 54 -3.71 -11.58 -0.70
CA LEU A 54 -3.61 -13.02 -0.72
C LEU A 54 -5.01 -13.63 -0.69
N PRO A 55 -5.37 -14.46 -1.70
CA PRO A 55 -6.62 -15.21 -1.69
C PRO A 55 -6.72 -16.03 -0.41
N LYS A 56 -7.87 -16.07 0.24
CA LYS A 56 -8.09 -16.86 1.45
C LYS A 56 -9.51 -17.42 1.53
N CYS A 57 -9.68 -18.53 2.23
CA CYS A 57 -10.99 -19.00 2.61
C CYS A 57 -11.53 -18.24 3.84
N SER A 58 -12.83 -18.32 4.09
CA SER A 58 -13.51 -17.59 5.18
C SER A 58 -12.96 -17.92 6.56
N CYS A 59 -12.53 -19.16 6.80
CA CYS A 59 -11.95 -19.60 8.08
C CYS A 59 -10.44 -19.30 8.21
N GLY A 60 -9.78 -18.85 7.15
CA GLY A 60 -8.34 -18.52 7.15
C GLY A 60 -7.39 -19.73 7.09
N LYS A 61 -7.89 -20.97 6.96
CA LYS A 61 -7.05 -22.19 6.88
C LYS A 61 -6.16 -22.21 5.65
N TYR A 62 -6.70 -21.80 4.50
CA TYR A 62 -5.99 -21.70 3.24
C TYR A 62 -5.80 -20.24 2.87
N VAL A 63 -4.53 -19.83 2.71
CA VAL A 63 -4.13 -18.46 2.37
C VAL A 63 -3.04 -18.52 1.31
N GLY A 64 -3.19 -17.77 0.24
CA GLY A 64 -2.19 -17.57 -0.81
C GLY A 64 -2.64 -18.02 -2.19
N GLU A 65 -1.91 -17.54 -3.21
CA GLU A 65 -2.17 -17.79 -4.64
C GLU A 65 -2.24 -19.29 -5.01
N LEU A 66 -1.49 -20.12 -4.26
CA LEU A 66 -1.46 -21.57 -4.49
C LEU A 66 -2.80 -22.25 -4.24
N TYR A 67 -3.64 -21.65 -3.45
CA TYR A 67 -4.94 -22.21 -3.07
C TYR A 67 -6.10 -21.52 -3.79
N LYS A 68 -5.85 -20.52 -4.64
CA LYS A 68 -6.91 -19.81 -5.37
C LYS A 68 -7.76 -20.80 -6.19
N GLY A 69 -9.08 -20.73 -5.99
CA GLY A 69 -10.03 -21.67 -6.60
C GLY A 69 -10.22 -22.99 -5.84
N TYR A 70 -9.44 -23.25 -4.77
CA TYR A 70 -9.59 -24.44 -3.94
C TYR A 70 -10.82 -24.30 -3.01
N ARG A 71 -11.60 -25.36 -2.85
CA ARG A 71 -12.72 -25.38 -1.93
C ARG A 71 -12.23 -25.83 -0.56
N CYS A 72 -12.40 -24.97 0.45
CA CYS A 72 -12.00 -25.29 1.82
C CYS A 72 -12.89 -26.40 2.41
N GLU A 73 -12.26 -27.42 2.96
CA GLU A 73 -12.95 -28.56 3.58
C GLU A 73 -13.70 -28.17 4.85
N ASP A 74 -13.18 -27.18 5.61
CA ASP A 74 -13.73 -26.78 6.90
C ASP A 74 -14.90 -25.80 6.77
N CYS A 75 -14.78 -24.80 5.91
CA CYS A 75 -15.81 -23.76 5.75
C CYS A 75 -16.62 -23.85 4.45
N GLY A 76 -16.26 -24.78 3.54
CA GLY A 76 -16.94 -24.98 2.26
C GLY A 76 -16.78 -23.83 1.25
N CYS A 77 -16.11 -22.74 1.61
CA CYS A 77 -15.91 -21.58 0.75
C CYS A 77 -14.78 -21.83 -0.26
N ILE A 78 -14.92 -21.22 -1.44
CA ILE A 78 -13.82 -21.19 -2.43
C ILE A 78 -12.81 -20.14 -1.99
N VAL A 79 -11.53 -20.49 -2.03
CA VAL A 79 -10.42 -19.56 -1.78
C VAL A 79 -10.35 -18.57 -2.92
N ASP A 80 -10.68 -17.33 -2.66
CA ASP A 80 -10.68 -16.28 -3.67
C ASP A 80 -10.27 -14.93 -3.06
N GLU A 81 -10.01 -13.96 -3.92
CA GLU A 81 -9.88 -12.57 -3.54
C GLU A 81 -11.26 -12.05 -3.12
N MET A 82 -11.30 -11.34 -1.99
CA MET A 82 -12.59 -10.85 -1.50
C MET A 82 -13.18 -9.81 -2.46
N SER A 83 -14.42 -10.00 -2.86
CA SER A 83 -15.17 -9.16 -3.81
C SER A 83 -15.75 -7.87 -3.21
N TYR A 84 -15.25 -7.40 -2.07
CA TYR A 84 -15.67 -6.13 -1.48
C TYR A 84 -14.88 -4.97 -2.06
N ASP A 85 -15.56 -3.80 -2.17
CA ASP A 85 -14.84 -2.56 -2.40
C ASP A 85 -13.80 -2.35 -1.28
N PRO A 86 -12.55 -2.05 -1.63
CA PRO A 86 -11.50 -1.86 -0.63
C PRO A 86 -11.68 -0.60 0.21
N ILE A 87 -12.56 0.32 -0.15
CA ILE A 87 -12.80 1.56 0.60
C ILE A 87 -13.84 1.30 1.69
N ILE A 88 -13.48 1.71 2.91
CA ILE A 88 -14.34 1.65 4.08
C ILE A 88 -14.93 3.04 4.29
N TRP A 89 -16.25 3.12 4.44
CA TRP A 89 -17.00 4.35 4.51
C TRP A 89 -17.61 4.57 5.89
N ALA A 90 -17.66 5.83 6.34
CA ALA A 90 -18.52 6.27 7.42
C ALA A 90 -19.71 7.06 6.84
N LYS A 91 -20.91 6.83 7.37
CA LYS A 91 -22.10 7.62 7.06
C LYS A 91 -22.31 8.62 8.18
N ALA A 92 -22.61 9.88 7.84
CA ALA A 92 -22.90 10.94 8.80
C ALA A 92 -24.03 10.54 9.75
N PHE A 93 -23.90 10.86 11.04
CA PHE A 93 -24.93 10.55 12.03
C PHE A 93 -26.23 11.31 11.81
N THR A 94 -26.10 12.57 11.41
CA THR A 94 -27.25 13.47 11.16
C THR A 94 -26.95 14.38 9.97
N PRO A 95 -27.98 14.91 9.27
CA PRO A 95 -27.78 15.75 8.08
C PRO A 95 -27.04 17.07 8.35
N ASP A 96 -27.04 17.54 9.59
CA ASP A 96 -26.38 18.78 10.03
C ASP A 96 -24.90 18.55 10.43
N ARG A 97 -24.43 17.30 10.38
CA ARG A 97 -23.04 16.89 10.65
C ARG A 97 -22.39 16.23 9.42
N LYS A 98 -22.62 16.81 8.24
CA LYS A 98 -21.94 16.37 7.02
C LYS A 98 -20.42 16.42 7.19
N PHE A 99 -19.74 15.55 6.47
CA PHE A 99 -18.28 15.55 6.48
C PHE A 99 -17.73 16.61 5.55
N LEU A 100 -16.75 17.37 6.05
CA LEU A 100 -15.95 18.24 5.23
C LEU A 100 -14.97 17.43 4.38
N ASN A 101 -14.87 17.75 3.09
CA ASN A 101 -13.95 17.08 2.18
C ASN A 101 -12.51 17.09 2.76
N PRO A 102 -11.81 15.93 2.84
CA PRO A 102 -10.50 15.82 3.47
C PRO A 102 -9.44 16.76 2.87
N MET A 103 -9.47 16.99 1.56
CA MET A 103 -8.52 17.89 0.91
C MET A 103 -8.79 19.36 1.28
N TYR A 104 -10.05 19.76 1.33
CA TYR A 104 -10.42 21.10 1.77
C TYR A 104 -10.12 21.30 3.26
N PHE A 105 -10.37 20.29 4.10
CA PHE A 105 -9.96 20.27 5.49
C PHE A 105 -8.46 20.47 5.64
N GLN A 106 -7.65 19.78 4.83
CA GLN A 106 -6.19 19.92 4.86
C GLN A 106 -5.74 21.33 4.49
N MET A 107 -6.37 21.95 3.49
CA MET A 107 -6.11 23.35 3.12
C MET A 107 -6.41 24.29 4.30
N LEU A 108 -7.58 24.14 4.95
CA LEU A 108 -7.93 24.89 6.16
C LEU A 108 -6.94 24.66 7.30
N ASN A 109 -6.57 23.40 7.54
CA ASN A 109 -5.64 23.06 8.62
C ASN A 109 -4.25 23.69 8.40
N ASN A 110 -3.77 23.73 7.17
CA ASN A 110 -2.51 24.38 6.83
C ASN A 110 -2.61 25.91 6.97
N LEU A 111 -3.73 26.50 6.57
CA LEU A 111 -4.01 27.93 6.73
C LEU A 111 -4.07 28.33 8.20
N LEU A 112 -4.67 27.50 9.05
CA LEU A 112 -4.90 27.75 10.48
C LEU A 112 -3.81 27.19 11.40
N SER A 113 -2.57 27.13 10.90
CA SER A 113 -1.38 26.72 11.69
C SER A 113 -1.46 25.32 12.29
N LYS A 114 -2.20 24.41 11.63
CA LYS A 114 -2.39 23.00 12.04
C LYS A 114 -3.09 22.79 13.40
N ASP A 115 -3.88 23.75 13.83
CA ASP A 115 -4.60 23.71 15.11
C ASP A 115 -6.13 23.66 14.98
N ILE A 116 -6.63 23.22 13.82
CA ILE A 116 -8.07 23.12 13.57
C ILE A 116 -8.78 22.17 14.56
N GLN A 117 -8.06 21.18 15.11
CA GLN A 117 -8.56 20.25 16.14
C GLN A 117 -9.09 20.97 17.39
N TYR A 118 -8.53 22.14 17.71
CA TYR A 118 -9.01 22.98 18.77
C TYR A 118 -10.38 23.61 18.45
N LEU A 119 -10.59 24.04 17.20
CA LEU A 119 -11.85 24.65 16.76
C LEU A 119 -13.03 23.67 16.72
N VAL A 120 -12.75 22.41 16.45
CA VAL A 120 -13.76 21.35 16.39
C VAL A 120 -13.93 20.59 17.71
N GLY A 121 -13.33 21.08 18.80
CA GLY A 121 -13.50 20.51 20.15
C GLY A 121 -12.84 19.14 20.39
N VAL A 122 -11.92 18.73 19.52
CA VAL A 122 -11.17 17.47 19.70
C VAL A 122 -10.07 17.61 20.74
N THR A 123 -9.41 18.78 20.79
CA THR A 123 -8.40 19.12 21.79
C THR A 123 -8.81 20.37 22.60
N ASN A 124 -8.40 20.43 23.85
CA ASN A 124 -8.70 21.56 24.72
C ASN A 124 -7.65 22.68 24.66
N GLU A 125 -6.46 22.36 24.16
CA GLU A 125 -5.32 23.29 24.10
C GLU A 125 -4.85 23.51 22.68
N THR A 126 -4.36 24.71 22.40
CA THR A 126 -3.69 25.04 21.14
C THR A 126 -2.21 24.73 21.26
N ARG A 127 -1.58 24.32 20.16
CA ARG A 127 -0.14 23.99 20.12
C ARG A 127 0.77 25.19 20.36
N THR A 128 0.29 26.38 20.01
CA THR A 128 1.08 27.62 20.13
C THR A 128 0.33 28.69 20.93
N LYS A 129 1.05 29.45 21.76
CA LYS A 129 0.46 30.52 22.62
C LYS A 129 -0.20 31.68 21.84
N ASN A 130 0.30 32.00 20.63
CA ASN A 130 -0.25 33.04 19.75
C ASN A 130 -1.05 32.42 18.60
N ASN A 131 -2.02 31.60 18.94
CA ASN A 131 -2.74 30.84 17.93
C ASN A 131 -3.95 31.61 17.40
N ILE A 132 -4.01 31.72 16.08
CA ILE A 132 -5.16 32.25 15.35
C ILE A 132 -6.46 31.52 15.73
N CYS A 133 -6.40 30.21 15.98
CA CYS A 133 -7.56 29.42 16.36
C CYS A 133 -8.19 29.86 17.69
N GLY A 134 -7.40 30.33 18.64
CA GLY A 134 -7.93 30.93 19.89
C GLY A 134 -8.71 32.21 19.65
N SER A 135 -8.28 33.03 18.69
CA SER A 135 -9.01 34.25 18.29
C SER A 135 -10.30 33.92 17.53
N ILE A 136 -10.25 32.95 16.62
CA ILE A 136 -11.42 32.46 15.88
C ILE A 136 -12.47 31.88 16.85
N ALA A 137 -12.04 31.06 17.81
CA ALA A 137 -12.95 30.47 18.79
C ALA A 137 -13.72 31.54 19.59
N ARG A 138 -13.07 32.65 19.98
CA ARG A 138 -13.71 33.73 20.69
C ARG A 138 -14.59 34.62 19.80
N ASN A 139 -14.04 35.04 18.65
CA ASN A 139 -14.66 36.11 17.86
C ASN A 139 -15.66 35.58 16.81
N VAL A 140 -15.57 34.33 16.42
CA VAL A 140 -16.42 33.73 15.38
C VAL A 140 -17.30 32.62 15.92
N LEU A 141 -16.72 31.70 16.74
CA LEU A 141 -17.46 30.55 17.27
C LEU A 141 -18.12 30.83 18.64
N HIS A 142 -17.89 32.01 19.23
CA HIS A 142 -18.42 32.39 20.55
C HIS A 142 -18.11 31.35 21.66
N ASN A 143 -16.94 30.73 21.58
CA ASN A 143 -16.44 29.64 22.42
C ASN A 143 -17.22 28.30 22.31
N ASP A 144 -18.19 28.21 21.45
CA ASP A 144 -18.84 26.93 21.11
C ASP A 144 -18.00 26.18 20.07
N ARG A 145 -17.06 25.35 20.55
CA ARG A 145 -16.12 24.59 19.76
C ARG A 145 -16.64 23.19 19.45
N THR A 146 -17.82 23.11 18.84
CA THR A 146 -18.39 21.87 18.32
C THR A 146 -18.14 21.74 16.82
N TYR A 147 -18.10 20.51 16.31
CA TYR A 147 -17.94 20.28 14.87
C TYR A 147 -19.07 20.90 14.06
N LYS A 148 -20.30 20.76 14.55
CA LYS A 148 -21.49 21.36 13.93
C LYS A 148 -21.36 22.88 13.81
N ASN A 149 -21.03 23.59 14.90
CA ASN A 149 -20.86 25.03 14.88
C ASN A 149 -19.69 25.47 14.00
N PHE A 150 -18.58 24.73 14.03
CA PHE A 150 -17.47 24.95 13.12
C PHE A 150 -17.89 24.87 11.65
N LEU A 151 -18.64 23.82 11.28
CA LEU A 151 -19.10 23.62 9.89
C LEU A 151 -19.98 24.76 9.40
N LEU A 152 -20.93 25.22 10.23
CA LEU A 152 -21.81 26.35 9.94
C LEU A 152 -21.05 27.67 9.76
N ASN A 153 -19.91 27.82 10.41
CA ASN A 153 -19.15 29.07 10.44
C ASN A 153 -17.88 29.06 9.57
N ILE A 154 -17.64 28.07 8.74
CA ILE A 154 -16.41 28.01 7.89
C ILE A 154 -16.25 29.29 7.06
N ARG A 155 -17.31 29.78 6.43
CA ARG A 155 -17.28 31.03 5.67
C ARG A 155 -16.91 32.22 6.52
N ASN A 156 -17.51 32.36 7.70
CA ASN A 156 -17.24 33.45 8.65
C ASN A 156 -15.81 33.38 9.18
N ILE A 157 -15.28 32.17 9.40
CA ILE A 157 -13.88 31.93 9.78
C ILE A 157 -12.94 32.46 8.70
N LEU A 158 -13.19 32.13 7.43
CA LEU A 158 -12.36 32.59 6.31
C LEU A 158 -12.42 34.12 6.14
N ILE A 159 -13.60 34.73 6.28
CA ILE A 159 -13.77 36.20 6.26
C ILE A 159 -12.97 36.81 7.40
N TYR A 160 -13.09 36.29 8.61
CA TYR A 160 -12.32 36.78 9.76
C TYR A 160 -10.80 36.66 9.54
N VAL A 161 -10.33 35.51 9.05
CA VAL A 161 -8.92 35.31 8.72
C VAL A 161 -8.43 36.32 7.70
N ASN A 162 -9.25 36.66 6.69
CA ASN A 162 -8.90 37.64 5.66
C ASN A 162 -8.75 39.07 6.25
N THR A 163 -9.33 39.38 7.41
CA THR A 163 -9.13 40.68 8.07
C THR A 163 -7.80 40.80 8.79
N LEU A 164 -7.13 39.69 9.07
CA LEU A 164 -5.87 39.71 9.82
C LEU A 164 -4.69 40.12 8.93
N SER A 165 -3.86 41.03 9.41
CA SER A 165 -2.74 41.62 8.66
C SER A 165 -1.82 40.62 7.96
N GLN A 166 -1.56 39.49 8.60
CA GLN A 166 -0.70 38.42 8.06
C GLN A 166 -1.31 37.64 6.87
N TYR A 167 -2.60 37.88 6.56
CA TYR A 167 -3.33 37.25 5.46
C TYR A 167 -3.82 38.25 4.41
N GLN A 168 -3.35 39.51 4.47
CA GLN A 168 -3.76 40.54 3.52
C GLN A 168 -2.88 40.60 2.27
N SER A 169 -1.70 39.95 2.31
CA SER A 169 -0.76 39.95 1.18
C SER A 169 -0.03 38.60 1.03
N GLY A 170 0.49 38.36 -0.17
CA GLY A 170 1.28 37.17 -0.47
C GLY A 170 0.48 35.86 -0.62
N PRO A 171 1.15 34.72 -0.61
CA PRO A 171 0.53 33.40 -0.88
C PRO A 171 -0.61 33.01 0.07
N LYS A 172 -0.56 33.50 1.30
CA LYS A 172 -1.62 33.24 2.29
C LYS A 172 -2.92 33.97 1.95
N ALA A 173 -2.83 35.23 1.47
CA ALA A 173 -4.00 35.98 1.03
C ALA A 173 -4.67 35.32 -0.19
N GLU A 174 -3.89 34.83 -1.13
CA GLU A 174 -4.37 34.10 -2.29
C GLU A 174 -5.06 32.79 -1.88
N SER A 175 -4.48 32.06 -0.93
CA SER A 175 -5.08 30.85 -0.38
C SER A 175 -6.43 31.12 0.28
N VAL A 176 -6.57 32.20 1.06
CA VAL A 176 -7.85 32.56 1.70
C VAL A 176 -8.91 32.90 0.65
N ARG A 177 -8.55 33.68 -0.39
CA ARG A 177 -9.46 34.05 -1.47
C ARG A 177 -9.93 32.82 -2.24
N LEU A 178 -9.01 31.93 -2.61
CA LEU A 178 -9.32 30.68 -3.29
C LEU A 178 -10.28 29.82 -2.44
N MET A 179 -10.04 29.72 -1.15
CA MET A 179 -10.86 28.90 -0.26
C MET A 179 -12.27 29.51 -0.07
N LEU A 180 -12.40 30.82 -0.03
CA LEU A 180 -13.69 31.51 -0.04
C LEU A 180 -14.44 31.27 -1.33
N GLU A 181 -13.78 31.43 -2.48
CA GLU A 181 -14.37 31.17 -3.79
C GLU A 181 -14.85 29.72 -3.91
N LEU A 182 -14.03 28.75 -3.51
CA LEU A 182 -14.40 27.32 -3.49
C LEU A 182 -15.61 27.06 -2.59
N TRP A 183 -15.64 27.67 -1.42
CA TRP A 183 -16.77 27.52 -0.51
C TRP A 183 -18.06 28.11 -1.07
N ASP A 184 -17.99 29.31 -1.64
CA ASP A 184 -19.16 30.01 -2.20
C ASP A 184 -19.68 29.36 -3.48
N THR A 185 -18.82 28.68 -4.26
CA THR A 185 -19.20 28.08 -5.55
C THR A 185 -19.43 26.58 -5.52
N GLN A 186 -18.82 25.84 -4.57
CA GLN A 186 -18.77 24.38 -4.56
C GLN A 186 -19.08 23.76 -3.18
N SER A 187 -19.78 24.45 -2.31
CA SER A 187 -20.11 23.95 -0.96
C SER A 187 -20.79 22.58 -0.97
N ASP A 188 -21.63 22.32 -1.95
CA ASP A 188 -22.33 21.03 -2.11
C ASP A 188 -21.36 19.86 -2.41
N ILE A 189 -20.22 20.16 -3.06
CA ILE A 189 -19.18 19.17 -3.36
C ILE A 189 -18.23 19.00 -2.16
N LEU A 190 -18.05 20.09 -1.39
CA LEU A 190 -17.17 20.11 -0.24
C LEU A 190 -17.77 19.45 1.00
N LEU A 191 -19.09 19.26 1.04
CA LEU A 191 -19.83 18.63 2.11
C LEU A 191 -20.44 17.32 1.65
N SER A 192 -20.23 16.24 2.38
CA SER A 192 -20.71 14.91 2.02
C SER A 192 -21.37 14.17 3.18
N GLU A 193 -22.31 13.29 2.89
CA GLU A 193 -22.91 12.36 3.84
C GLU A 193 -22.03 11.13 4.08
N TYR A 194 -21.17 10.80 3.11
CA TYR A 194 -20.28 9.66 3.18
C TYR A 194 -18.81 10.11 3.17
N LEU A 195 -18.04 9.61 4.12
CA LEU A 195 -16.60 9.86 4.22
C LEU A 195 -15.84 8.56 3.95
N PRO A 196 -14.93 8.53 2.96
CA PRO A 196 -14.00 7.42 2.82
C PRO A 196 -13.01 7.45 3.99
N MET A 197 -13.17 6.51 4.91
CA MET A 197 -12.31 6.45 6.09
C MET A 197 -10.92 6.00 5.72
N ILE A 198 -10.81 4.90 4.97
CA ILE A 198 -9.54 4.38 4.50
C ILE A 198 -9.77 3.27 3.47
N ASN A 199 -8.76 3.04 2.63
CA ASN A 199 -8.64 1.83 1.85
C ASN A 199 -8.05 0.73 2.74
N ASN A 200 -8.69 -0.44 2.83
CA ASN A 200 -8.24 -1.55 3.65
C ASN A 200 -6.85 -2.09 3.26
N VAL A 201 -6.40 -1.82 2.02
CA VAL A 201 -5.05 -2.12 1.54
C VAL A 201 -3.99 -1.43 2.41
N LEU A 202 -4.30 -0.30 3.01
CA LEU A 202 -3.39 0.48 3.84
C LEU A 202 -3.24 -0.06 5.27
N PHE A 203 -4.15 -0.96 5.72
CA PHE A 203 -4.01 -1.67 6.98
C PHE A 203 -3.11 -2.89 6.84
N ASN A 204 -1.88 -2.68 6.43
CA ASN A 204 -0.90 -3.75 6.30
C ASN A 204 -0.46 -4.25 7.67
N VAL A 205 -0.51 -5.56 7.85
CA VAL A 205 -0.04 -6.23 9.07
C VAL A 205 1.37 -6.73 8.83
N THR A 206 2.32 -6.17 9.54
CA THR A 206 3.69 -6.67 9.55
C THR A 206 3.82 -7.84 10.51
N LYS A 207 4.21 -9.01 10.01
CA LYS A 207 4.56 -10.17 10.83
C LYS A 207 6.01 -10.03 11.31
N THR A 208 6.21 -10.09 12.61
CA THR A 208 7.54 -10.17 13.22
C THR A 208 7.62 -11.43 14.09
N ASN A 209 8.83 -11.80 14.52
CA ASN A 209 9.03 -12.93 15.45
C ASN A 209 8.31 -12.74 16.79
N LYS A 210 7.86 -11.52 17.12
CA LYS A 210 7.13 -11.17 18.35
C LYS A 210 5.62 -11.10 18.16
N GLY A 211 5.11 -11.24 16.94
CA GLY A 211 3.67 -11.18 16.65
C GLY A 211 3.33 -10.39 15.39
N LYS A 212 2.03 -10.12 15.23
CA LYS A 212 1.50 -9.30 14.14
C LYS A 212 1.30 -7.88 14.65
N TYR A 213 1.80 -6.89 13.93
CA TYR A 213 1.68 -5.47 14.28
C TYR A 213 1.04 -4.70 13.12
N LEU A 214 0.03 -3.89 13.45
CA LEU A 214 -0.51 -2.89 12.54
C LEU A 214 0.50 -1.73 12.43
N ASP A 215 0.64 -1.15 11.25
CA ASP A 215 1.44 0.06 11.08
C ASP A 215 0.91 1.18 11.98
N THR A 216 1.79 1.76 12.80
CA THR A 216 1.45 2.78 13.79
C THR A 216 0.79 4.02 13.18
N GLY A 217 1.09 4.32 11.91
CA GLY A 217 0.50 5.45 11.20
C GLY A 217 -1.01 5.29 10.96
N PHE A 218 -1.50 4.07 10.90
CA PHE A 218 -2.92 3.78 10.68
C PHE A 218 -3.66 3.38 11.96
N ALA A 219 -2.97 3.18 13.06
CA ALA A 219 -3.59 2.84 14.34
C ALA A 219 -4.63 3.89 14.77
N SER A 220 -4.33 5.17 14.59
CA SER A 220 -5.25 6.26 14.90
C SER A 220 -6.56 6.22 14.10
N ILE A 221 -6.52 5.74 12.85
CA ILE A 221 -7.72 5.57 12.03
C ILE A 221 -8.51 4.34 12.45
N TYR A 222 -7.83 3.26 12.81
CA TYR A 222 -8.49 2.09 13.38
C TYR A 222 -9.24 2.45 14.67
N ASP A 223 -8.62 3.24 15.55
CA ASP A 223 -9.24 3.73 16.78
C ASP A 223 -10.46 4.62 16.49
N VAL A 224 -10.36 5.50 15.49
CA VAL A 224 -11.49 6.34 15.05
C VAL A 224 -12.61 5.49 14.46
N ALA A 225 -12.30 4.48 13.63
CA ALA A 225 -13.29 3.58 13.05
C ALA A 225 -14.03 2.77 14.14
N THR A 226 -13.30 2.24 15.13
CA THR A 226 -13.90 1.52 16.26
C THR A 226 -14.77 2.42 17.13
N MET A 227 -14.34 3.67 17.37
CA MET A 227 -15.13 4.67 18.09
C MET A 227 -16.39 5.04 17.29
N TRP A 228 -16.27 5.19 15.96
CA TRP A 228 -17.41 5.47 15.08
C TRP A 228 -18.49 4.39 15.18
N MET A 229 -18.11 3.13 15.02
CA MET A 229 -19.03 2.00 15.12
C MET A 229 -19.72 1.91 16.48
N ARG A 230 -18.99 2.22 17.56
CA ARG A 230 -19.57 2.24 18.91
C ARG A 230 -20.64 3.30 19.03
N VAL A 231 -20.37 4.52 18.58
CA VAL A 231 -21.30 5.67 18.67
C VAL A 231 -22.46 5.53 17.68
N ALA A 232 -22.22 4.99 16.49
CA ALA A 232 -23.25 4.79 15.46
C ALA A 232 -24.38 3.82 15.91
N ASN A 233 -24.04 2.89 16.79
CA ASN A 233 -24.97 1.88 17.30
C ASN A 233 -25.40 2.12 18.77
N ASP A 234 -25.08 3.29 19.31
CA ASP A 234 -25.47 3.68 20.67
C ASP A 234 -26.65 4.66 20.61
N TYR A 235 -27.85 4.13 20.90
CA TYR A 235 -29.08 4.94 20.92
C TYR A 235 -29.11 5.96 22.07
N THR A 236 -28.18 5.88 23.02
CA THR A 236 -28.04 6.79 24.15
C THR A 236 -26.96 7.85 23.92
N ALA A 237 -26.33 7.86 22.74
CA ALA A 237 -25.26 8.79 22.40
C ALA A 237 -25.73 10.24 22.46
N THR A 238 -25.03 11.06 23.21
CA THR A 238 -25.32 12.50 23.34
C THR A 238 -24.88 13.28 22.13
N GLU A 239 -25.48 14.45 21.89
CA GLU A 239 -25.09 15.39 20.85
C GLU A 239 -23.58 15.71 20.88
N GLN A 240 -23.03 15.88 22.09
CA GLN A 240 -21.59 16.13 22.28
C GLN A 240 -20.72 14.95 21.85
N GLN A 241 -21.16 13.72 22.08
CA GLN A 241 -20.46 12.52 21.63
C GLN A 241 -20.48 12.41 20.11
N LEU A 242 -21.62 12.69 19.48
CA LEU A 242 -21.75 12.70 18.01
C LEU A 242 -20.82 13.76 17.40
N ASP A 243 -20.82 14.99 17.89
CA ASP A 243 -19.94 16.05 17.41
C ASP A 243 -18.45 15.73 17.59
N LYS A 244 -18.07 15.27 18.78
CA LYS A 244 -16.68 14.90 19.09
C LYS A 244 -16.18 13.75 18.20
N THR A 245 -17.05 12.76 17.95
CA THR A 245 -16.71 11.61 17.10
C THR A 245 -16.57 12.04 15.64
N THR A 246 -17.49 12.86 15.14
CA THR A 246 -17.39 13.41 13.78
C THR A 246 -16.17 14.29 13.61
N GLY A 247 -15.91 15.19 14.57
CA GLY A 247 -14.72 16.03 14.57
C GLY A 247 -13.42 15.23 14.55
N LYS A 248 -13.32 14.16 15.36
CA LYS A 248 -12.16 13.26 15.35
C LYS A 248 -12.00 12.55 14.01
N ALA A 249 -13.09 12.04 13.41
CA ALA A 249 -13.04 11.36 12.14
C ALA A 249 -12.53 12.30 11.03
N VAL A 250 -13.12 13.49 10.90
CA VAL A 250 -12.70 14.47 9.90
C VAL A 250 -11.26 14.93 10.12
N CYS A 251 -10.84 15.16 11.36
CA CYS A 251 -9.46 15.54 11.67
C CYS A 251 -8.46 14.44 11.33
N SER A 252 -8.76 13.19 11.66
CA SER A 252 -7.86 12.06 11.39
C SER A 252 -7.74 11.79 9.90
N ILE A 253 -8.86 11.78 9.18
CA ILE A 253 -8.86 11.55 7.73
C ILE A 253 -8.29 12.76 6.98
N GLY A 254 -8.58 13.98 7.42
CA GLY A 254 -8.13 15.21 6.76
C GLY A 254 -6.61 15.42 6.77
N VAL A 255 -5.87 14.82 7.72
CA VAL A 255 -4.40 14.87 7.73
C VAL A 255 -3.75 13.71 6.97
N MET A 256 -4.52 12.68 6.61
CA MET A 256 -4.00 11.46 5.96
C MET A 256 -3.37 11.70 4.60
N PRO A 257 -3.88 12.58 3.71
CA PRO A 257 -3.24 12.81 2.42
C PRO A 257 -1.78 13.27 2.56
N GLU A 258 -1.51 14.23 3.46
CA GLU A 258 -0.14 14.70 3.73
C GLU A 258 0.71 13.59 4.35
N PHE A 259 0.16 12.89 5.34
CA PHE A 259 0.84 11.78 6.00
C PHE A 259 1.19 10.66 5.01
N TYR A 260 0.25 10.29 4.13
CA TYR A 260 0.45 9.24 3.13
C TYR A 260 1.52 9.63 2.10
N ILE A 261 1.44 10.84 1.56
CA ILE A 261 2.45 11.34 0.62
C ILE A 261 3.83 11.32 1.26
N LYS A 262 3.96 11.81 2.50
CA LYS A 262 5.25 11.94 3.18
C LYS A 262 5.86 10.61 3.58
N ASN A 263 5.07 9.68 4.11
CA ASN A 263 5.60 8.45 4.73
C ASN A 263 5.53 7.23 3.80
N TYR A 264 4.56 7.19 2.86
CA TYR A 264 4.34 6.02 2.02
C TYR A 264 4.66 6.22 0.54
N LEU A 265 4.51 7.43 0.00
CA LEU A 265 4.79 7.68 -1.41
C LEU A 265 6.21 8.20 -1.64
N SER A 266 6.69 9.13 -0.81
CA SER A 266 7.96 9.81 -0.99
C SER A 266 9.12 9.14 -0.23
N GLY A 267 10.35 9.53 -0.61
CA GLY A 267 11.57 9.07 0.07
C GLY A 267 12.03 7.67 -0.32
N LYS A 268 13.08 7.19 0.34
CA LYS A 268 13.69 5.87 0.07
C LYS A 268 12.76 4.69 0.42
N PRO A 269 12.02 4.71 1.54
CA PRO A 269 11.07 3.65 1.89
C PRO A 269 9.74 3.75 1.14
N GLY A 270 9.50 4.85 0.41
CA GLY A 270 8.25 5.09 -0.28
C GLY A 270 7.97 4.09 -1.41
N ILE A 271 6.68 3.86 -1.66
CA ILE A 271 6.17 2.89 -2.64
C ILE A 271 6.79 3.10 -4.02
N PHE A 272 6.91 4.35 -4.48
CA PHE A 272 7.51 4.62 -5.78
C PHE A 272 8.96 4.13 -5.87
N ARG A 273 9.79 4.41 -4.86
CA ARG A 273 11.19 3.96 -4.87
C ARG A 273 11.33 2.47 -4.58
N LYS A 274 10.59 1.95 -3.62
CA LYS A 274 10.71 0.57 -3.16
C LYS A 274 10.09 -0.43 -4.14
N HIS A 275 8.92 -0.12 -4.72
CA HIS A 275 8.12 -1.08 -5.47
C HIS A 275 7.94 -0.74 -6.94
N VAL A 276 8.00 0.54 -7.34
CA VAL A 276 7.91 0.92 -8.76
C VAL A 276 9.29 0.98 -9.38
N TYR A 277 10.20 1.78 -8.82
CA TYR A 277 11.59 1.88 -9.35
C TYR A 277 12.49 0.75 -8.88
N GLY A 278 12.25 0.23 -7.67
CA GLY A 278 13.00 -0.87 -7.07
C GLY A 278 12.35 -2.24 -7.24
N CYS A 279 11.34 -2.38 -8.13
CA CYS A 279 10.75 -3.67 -8.42
C CYS A 279 11.78 -4.60 -9.07
N ARG A 280 11.67 -5.88 -8.78
CA ARG A 280 12.47 -6.90 -9.47
C ARG A 280 11.95 -7.05 -10.89
N SER A 281 12.82 -6.83 -11.88
CA SER A 281 12.48 -7.16 -13.26
C SER A 281 12.31 -8.67 -13.39
N PRO A 282 11.36 -9.16 -14.18
CA PRO A 282 11.29 -10.58 -14.51
C PRO A 282 12.62 -11.08 -15.07
N PHE A 283 12.95 -12.34 -14.81
CA PHE A 283 14.19 -12.98 -15.25
C PHE A 283 15.48 -12.33 -14.74
N THR A 284 15.44 -11.69 -13.55
CA THR A 284 16.62 -11.12 -12.90
C THR A 284 16.87 -11.77 -11.56
N PHE A 285 18.15 -11.82 -11.17
CA PHE A 285 18.58 -12.28 -9.84
C PHE A 285 19.82 -11.52 -9.40
N ARG A 286 20.14 -11.64 -8.14
CA ARG A 286 21.38 -11.13 -7.54
C ARG A 286 22.11 -12.28 -6.88
N SER A 287 23.40 -12.41 -7.16
CA SER A 287 24.24 -13.48 -6.63
C SER A 287 25.61 -12.94 -6.27
N VAL A 288 26.32 -13.65 -5.38
CA VAL A 288 27.75 -13.47 -5.16
C VAL A 288 28.49 -14.18 -6.28
N ILE A 289 29.68 -13.69 -6.64
CA ILE A 289 30.52 -14.34 -7.62
C ILE A 289 31.61 -15.16 -6.93
N VAL A 290 31.89 -16.33 -7.46
CA VAL A 290 33.05 -17.14 -7.10
C VAL A 290 33.85 -17.49 -8.36
N SER A 291 35.17 -17.71 -8.21
CA SER A 291 35.99 -18.07 -9.35
C SER A 291 35.57 -19.41 -9.92
N ARG A 292 35.44 -19.48 -11.25
CA ARG A 292 35.11 -20.72 -11.93
C ARG A 292 36.36 -21.59 -12.08
N PRO A 293 36.35 -22.83 -11.58
CA PRO A 293 37.47 -23.75 -11.73
C PRO A 293 37.50 -24.41 -13.11
N GLY A 294 38.64 -24.91 -13.50
CA GLY A 294 38.84 -25.74 -14.70
C GLY A 294 38.86 -24.94 -16.02
N ARG A 295 38.84 -25.67 -17.13
CA ARG A 295 38.91 -25.08 -18.48
C ARG A 295 37.54 -24.49 -18.85
N HIS A 296 37.50 -23.22 -19.21
CA HIS A 296 36.30 -22.50 -19.61
C HIS A 296 36.59 -21.31 -20.53
N ARG A 297 35.58 -20.83 -21.22
CA ARG A 297 35.65 -19.58 -21.97
C ARG A 297 35.42 -18.39 -21.04
N HIS A 298 35.86 -17.21 -21.47
CA HIS A 298 35.72 -15.97 -20.72
C HIS A 298 34.26 -15.50 -20.54
N ASP A 299 33.34 -16.02 -21.34
CA ASP A 299 31.90 -15.65 -21.38
C ASP A 299 30.97 -16.74 -20.85
N GLU A 300 31.51 -17.81 -20.24
CA GLU A 300 30.73 -18.93 -19.72
C GLU A 300 30.62 -18.89 -18.20
N VAL A 301 29.42 -19.08 -17.68
CA VAL A 301 29.12 -19.11 -16.24
C VAL A 301 28.36 -20.39 -15.86
N VAL A 302 28.49 -20.79 -14.59
CA VAL A 302 27.62 -21.77 -13.96
C VAL A 302 26.73 -21.03 -12.98
N ALA A 303 25.43 -21.12 -13.16
CA ALA A 303 24.45 -20.44 -12.31
C ALA A 303 24.06 -21.32 -11.11
N PRO A 304 23.77 -20.75 -9.95
CA PRO A 304 23.31 -21.51 -8.79
C PRO A 304 21.92 -22.12 -9.04
N TRP A 305 21.62 -23.22 -8.33
CA TRP A 305 20.34 -23.93 -8.39
C TRP A 305 19.12 -23.02 -8.26
N VAL A 306 19.19 -22.05 -7.34
CA VAL A 306 18.11 -21.10 -7.10
C VAL A 306 17.72 -20.29 -8.35
N THR A 307 18.66 -20.06 -9.28
CA THR A 307 18.38 -19.38 -10.55
C THR A 307 17.43 -20.19 -11.40
N LEU A 308 17.59 -21.52 -11.45
CA LEU A 308 16.72 -22.42 -12.20
C LEU A 308 15.30 -22.40 -11.65
N VAL A 309 15.13 -22.57 -10.34
CA VAL A 309 13.81 -22.69 -9.71
C VAL A 309 13.09 -21.36 -9.53
N SER A 310 13.78 -20.22 -9.49
CA SER A 310 13.18 -18.90 -9.30
C SER A 310 13.10 -18.09 -10.60
N VAL A 311 14.22 -17.84 -11.26
CA VAL A 311 14.30 -16.96 -12.44
C VAL A 311 13.69 -17.61 -13.67
N LEU A 312 13.96 -18.90 -13.88
CA LEU A 312 13.45 -19.67 -15.00
C LEU A 312 12.11 -20.37 -14.69
N ARG A 313 11.50 -20.05 -13.55
CA ARG A 313 10.24 -20.65 -13.11
C ARG A 313 9.14 -20.71 -14.17
N PRO A 314 8.87 -19.68 -15.00
CA PRO A 314 7.85 -19.77 -16.03
C PRO A 314 8.14 -20.87 -17.08
N TYR A 315 9.41 -21.04 -17.47
CA TYR A 315 9.82 -22.11 -18.37
C TYR A 315 9.72 -23.48 -17.71
N MET A 316 10.13 -23.57 -16.44
CA MET A 316 10.01 -24.80 -15.65
C MET A 316 8.55 -25.26 -15.51
N LEU A 317 7.64 -24.32 -15.16
CA LEU A 317 6.21 -24.59 -15.07
C LEU A 317 5.65 -25.13 -16.39
N ASN A 318 5.95 -24.46 -17.50
CA ASN A 318 5.49 -24.88 -18.82
C ASN A 318 5.97 -26.28 -19.17
N LYS A 319 7.26 -26.59 -18.94
CA LYS A 319 7.84 -27.91 -19.21
C LYS A 319 7.23 -29.01 -18.33
N LEU A 320 7.08 -28.74 -17.01
CA LEU A 320 6.47 -29.67 -16.07
C LEU A 320 5.01 -29.99 -16.44
N MET A 321 4.21 -28.98 -16.72
CA MET A 321 2.81 -29.16 -17.13
C MET A 321 2.70 -29.98 -18.43
N ARG A 322 3.54 -29.69 -19.42
CA ARG A 322 3.49 -30.39 -20.72
C ARG A 322 4.07 -31.80 -20.70
N ARG A 323 5.16 -32.01 -19.96
CA ARG A 323 5.89 -33.27 -19.96
C ARG A 323 5.27 -34.33 -19.06
N TYR A 324 4.75 -33.89 -17.92
CA TYR A 324 4.22 -34.80 -16.90
C TYR A 324 2.71 -34.66 -16.69
N ASP A 325 2.03 -33.93 -17.59
CA ASP A 325 0.59 -33.65 -17.52
C ASP A 325 0.13 -33.14 -16.14
N MET A 326 1.00 -32.35 -15.48
CA MET A 326 0.74 -31.78 -14.17
C MET A 326 -0.18 -30.58 -14.27
N SER A 327 -1.07 -30.44 -13.29
CA SER A 327 -1.77 -29.17 -13.07
C SER A 327 -0.79 -28.06 -12.67
N TYR A 328 -1.18 -26.80 -12.86
CA TYR A 328 -0.37 -25.64 -12.42
C TYR A 328 0.02 -25.74 -10.94
N MET A 329 -0.91 -26.20 -10.10
CA MET A 329 -0.70 -26.35 -8.65
C MET A 329 0.37 -27.41 -8.34
N GLU A 330 0.30 -28.58 -8.97
CA GLU A 330 1.28 -29.66 -8.77
C GLU A 330 2.67 -29.24 -9.25
N ALA A 331 2.75 -28.66 -10.46
CA ALA A 331 4.01 -28.16 -11.00
C ALA A 331 4.63 -27.04 -10.11
N SER A 332 3.79 -26.13 -9.63
CA SER A 332 4.21 -25.06 -8.72
C SER A 332 4.72 -25.61 -7.39
N ASN A 333 4.02 -26.57 -6.79
CA ASN A 333 4.43 -27.24 -5.57
C ASN A 333 5.72 -28.04 -5.74
N LYS A 334 5.91 -28.69 -6.88
CA LYS A 334 7.16 -29.39 -7.20
C LYS A 334 8.34 -28.41 -7.26
N ILE A 335 8.20 -27.27 -7.92
CA ILE A 335 9.23 -26.23 -7.97
C ILE A 335 9.53 -25.66 -6.56
N LEU A 336 8.50 -25.43 -5.74
CA LEU A 336 8.69 -24.95 -4.36
C LEU A 336 9.44 -25.97 -3.48
N LYS A 337 9.20 -27.27 -3.65
CA LYS A 337 9.97 -28.32 -2.98
C LYS A 337 11.41 -28.36 -3.50
N ALA A 338 11.61 -28.25 -4.79
CA ALA A 338 12.92 -28.19 -5.42
C ALA A 338 13.74 -26.95 -5.02
N ALA A 339 13.11 -25.88 -4.56
CA ALA A 339 13.82 -24.73 -3.99
C ALA A 339 14.53 -25.04 -2.67
N LYS A 340 14.17 -26.14 -1.99
CA LYS A 340 14.75 -26.54 -0.69
C LYS A 340 15.53 -27.85 -0.76
N ALA A 341 15.35 -28.63 -1.81
CA ALA A 341 16.00 -29.92 -1.99
C ALA A 341 16.22 -30.18 -3.47
N TYR A 342 17.32 -30.87 -3.79
CA TYR A 342 17.60 -31.27 -5.16
C TYR A 342 16.49 -32.17 -5.72
N ASP A 343 16.11 -31.92 -6.98
CA ASP A 343 15.13 -32.70 -7.75
C ASP A 343 15.69 -32.98 -9.14
N LYS A 344 15.79 -34.28 -9.48
CA LYS A 344 16.36 -34.73 -10.75
C LYS A 344 15.55 -34.29 -11.97
N ASP A 345 14.22 -34.30 -11.89
CA ASP A 345 13.37 -33.86 -13.01
C ASP A 345 13.58 -32.38 -13.31
N ILE A 346 13.77 -31.57 -12.28
CA ILE A 346 14.09 -30.14 -12.40
C ILE A 346 15.47 -29.94 -13.02
N GLU A 347 16.47 -30.72 -12.63
CA GLU A 347 17.81 -30.70 -13.26
C GLU A 347 17.73 -31.07 -14.75
N ASP A 348 17.00 -32.13 -15.07
CA ASP A 348 16.86 -32.61 -16.48
C ASP A 348 16.18 -31.54 -17.34
N ILE A 349 15.15 -30.85 -16.84
CA ILE A 349 14.53 -29.72 -17.53
C ILE A 349 15.53 -28.56 -17.67
N GLY A 350 16.33 -28.28 -16.66
CA GLY A 350 17.40 -27.27 -16.71
C GLY A 350 18.42 -27.56 -17.82
N LYS A 351 18.85 -28.82 -17.95
CA LYS A 351 19.74 -29.28 -19.03
C LYS A 351 19.09 -29.14 -20.38
N GLU A 352 17.80 -29.46 -20.50
CA GLU A 352 17.02 -29.30 -21.74
C GLU A 352 16.96 -27.82 -22.17
N LEU A 353 16.66 -26.89 -21.26
CA LEU A 353 16.65 -25.46 -21.55
C LEU A 353 18.02 -24.96 -22.03
N ILE A 354 19.11 -25.44 -21.44
CA ILE A 354 20.47 -25.11 -21.91
C ILE A 354 20.69 -25.70 -23.30
N GLY A 355 20.23 -26.94 -23.56
CA GLY A 355 20.32 -27.59 -24.85
C GLY A 355 19.58 -26.83 -25.96
N GLU A 356 18.35 -26.39 -25.70
CA GLU A 356 17.56 -25.54 -26.60
C GLU A 356 18.27 -24.23 -26.91
N ALA A 357 18.80 -23.56 -25.88
CA ALA A 357 19.55 -22.33 -26.05
C ALA A 357 20.82 -22.53 -26.87
N LYS A 358 21.53 -23.67 -26.69
CA LYS A 358 22.71 -24.04 -27.50
C LYS A 358 22.35 -24.29 -28.96
N GLN A 359 21.20 -24.90 -29.24
CA GLN A 359 20.73 -25.06 -30.64
C GLN A 359 20.47 -23.73 -31.31
N TYR A 360 19.98 -22.72 -30.53
CA TYR A 360 19.67 -21.41 -31.08
C TYR A 360 20.91 -20.51 -31.26
N ASN A 361 21.83 -20.47 -30.29
CA ASN A 361 22.94 -19.51 -30.26
C ASN A 361 24.34 -20.13 -30.22
N GLY A 362 24.42 -21.47 -30.20
CA GLY A 362 25.68 -22.23 -30.15
C GLY A 362 26.40 -22.22 -28.80
N ARG A 363 25.78 -21.62 -27.72
CA ARG A 363 26.50 -21.39 -26.47
C ARG A 363 25.78 -21.83 -25.21
N GLY A 364 24.59 -21.30 -24.95
CA GLY A 364 23.83 -21.54 -23.71
C GLY A 364 22.78 -20.46 -23.47
N ILE A 365 22.22 -20.40 -22.25
CA ILE A 365 21.21 -19.40 -21.90
C ILE A 365 21.91 -18.05 -21.75
N SER A 366 21.54 -17.09 -22.61
CA SER A 366 22.09 -15.73 -22.61
C SER A 366 21.65 -14.95 -21.39
N ILE A 367 22.59 -14.35 -20.69
CA ILE A 367 22.35 -13.45 -19.56
C ILE A 367 23.22 -12.20 -19.67
N ILE A 368 22.74 -11.09 -19.11
CA ILE A 368 23.54 -9.89 -18.92
C ILE A 368 23.94 -9.82 -17.44
N ILE A 369 25.23 -9.88 -17.16
CA ILE A 369 25.77 -9.69 -15.81
C ILE A 369 26.19 -8.23 -15.67
N HIS A 370 25.72 -7.61 -14.61
CA HIS A 370 25.98 -6.21 -14.32
C HIS A 370 26.32 -6.01 -12.84
N ARG A 371 27.35 -5.24 -12.55
CA ARG A 371 27.75 -4.86 -11.19
C ARG A 371 27.52 -3.36 -10.94
N ASN A 372 26.90 -3.05 -9.81
CA ASN A 372 26.77 -1.67 -9.33
C ASN A 372 27.98 -1.28 -8.45
N PRO A 373 28.49 -0.03 -8.53
CA PRO A 373 28.08 1.02 -9.48
C PRO A 373 28.58 0.75 -10.92
N SER A 374 27.79 1.19 -11.91
CA SER A 374 28.19 1.15 -13.32
C SER A 374 29.24 2.24 -13.59
N LEU A 375 30.51 1.88 -13.57
CA LEU A 375 31.61 2.82 -13.73
C LEU A 375 31.89 3.16 -15.21
N TYR A 376 31.67 2.21 -16.09
CA TYR A 376 31.87 2.33 -17.54
C TYR A 376 31.10 1.26 -18.30
N LEU A 377 31.12 1.31 -19.62
CA LEU A 377 30.33 0.43 -20.51
C LEU A 377 30.60 -1.07 -20.26
N GLY A 378 31.83 -1.45 -19.96
CA GLY A 378 32.20 -2.85 -19.65
C GLY A 378 31.65 -3.39 -18.32
N SER A 379 30.97 -2.55 -17.50
CA SER A 379 30.30 -3.02 -16.28
C SER A 379 29.11 -3.94 -16.56
N ALA A 380 28.57 -3.94 -17.78
CA ALA A 380 27.54 -4.87 -18.24
C ALA A 380 28.11 -5.80 -19.31
N GLN A 381 28.04 -7.11 -19.08
CA GLN A 381 28.63 -8.14 -19.95
C GLN A 381 27.60 -9.19 -20.34
N LEU A 382 27.61 -9.57 -21.64
CA LEU A 382 26.86 -10.70 -22.13
C LEU A 382 27.61 -11.99 -21.77
N MET A 383 26.95 -12.86 -21.04
CA MET A 383 27.47 -14.16 -20.61
C MET A 383 26.46 -15.27 -20.91
N TYR A 384 26.92 -16.52 -20.81
CA TYR A 384 26.11 -17.69 -21.13
C TYR A 384 26.11 -18.68 -19.98
N ILE A 385 24.91 -19.03 -19.49
CA ILE A 385 24.77 -20.12 -18.51
C ILE A 385 24.93 -21.44 -19.29
N ILE A 386 25.94 -22.21 -18.94
CA ILE A 386 26.24 -23.49 -19.58
C ILE A 386 25.92 -24.70 -18.71
N ALA A 387 25.73 -24.47 -17.41
CA ALA A 387 25.32 -25.47 -16.43
C ALA A 387 24.68 -24.78 -15.21
N PHE A 388 23.92 -25.53 -14.43
CA PHE A 388 23.45 -25.16 -13.11
C PHE A 388 24.21 -25.97 -12.07
N ASP A 389 24.52 -25.35 -10.93
CA ASP A 389 25.08 -26.02 -9.77
C ASP A 389 23.97 -26.84 -9.09
N ASN A 390 24.23 -28.09 -8.79
CA ASN A 390 23.27 -28.99 -8.16
C ASN A 390 23.24 -28.86 -6.62
N ASP A 391 24.16 -28.10 -6.05
CA ASP A 391 24.13 -27.75 -4.63
C ASP A 391 23.06 -26.68 -4.38
N VAL A 392 21.99 -27.10 -3.70
CA VAL A 392 20.83 -26.22 -3.41
C VAL A 392 21.21 -25.12 -2.43
N GLU A 393 22.22 -25.32 -1.59
CA GLU A 393 22.69 -24.34 -0.59
C GLU A 393 23.71 -23.37 -1.17
N ASN A 394 24.26 -23.64 -2.34
CA ASN A 394 25.18 -22.73 -3.01
C ASN A 394 24.40 -21.65 -3.80
N TYR A 395 24.50 -20.40 -3.35
CA TYR A 395 23.87 -19.24 -3.99
C TYR A 395 24.84 -18.42 -4.87
N ALA A 396 26.08 -18.88 -5.03
CA ALA A 396 27.11 -18.16 -5.77
C ALA A 396 27.09 -18.55 -7.27
N ILE A 397 27.29 -17.56 -8.14
CA ILE A 397 27.53 -17.80 -9.57
C ILE A 397 29.02 -18.03 -9.80
N GLN A 398 29.39 -19.11 -10.48
CA GLN A 398 30.76 -19.36 -10.88
C GLN A 398 31.08 -18.50 -12.11
N PHE A 399 31.99 -17.55 -11.92
CA PHE A 399 32.29 -16.49 -12.89
C PHE A 399 33.75 -16.59 -13.38
N PRO A 400 34.05 -16.38 -14.66
CA PRO A 400 35.39 -16.43 -15.21
C PRO A 400 36.27 -15.31 -14.63
N GLN A 401 37.42 -15.66 -14.08
CA GLN A 401 38.33 -14.72 -13.43
C GLN A 401 38.82 -13.61 -14.40
N LEU A 402 39.08 -13.95 -15.66
CA LEU A 402 39.54 -12.99 -16.68
C LEU A 402 38.49 -11.89 -16.96
N SER A 403 37.21 -12.19 -16.78
CA SER A 403 36.12 -11.25 -17.03
C SER A 403 35.77 -10.39 -15.80
N ALA A 404 36.34 -10.65 -14.64
CA ALA A 404 36.07 -9.91 -13.39
C ALA A 404 36.57 -8.48 -13.43
N LYS A 405 37.63 -8.19 -14.17
CA LYS A 405 38.25 -6.87 -14.27
C LYS A 405 37.28 -5.82 -14.87
N ALA A 406 36.50 -6.19 -15.87
CA ALA A 406 35.61 -5.24 -16.54
C ALA A 406 34.48 -4.70 -15.64
N PRO A 407 33.76 -5.48 -14.85
CA PRO A 407 32.81 -4.95 -13.85
C PRO A 407 33.50 -4.43 -12.57
N ASN A 408 34.84 -4.37 -12.53
CA ASN A 408 35.62 -4.03 -11.34
C ASN A 408 35.23 -4.90 -10.14
N ALA A 409 35.11 -6.22 -10.40
CA ALA A 409 34.77 -7.21 -9.40
C ALA A 409 36.03 -7.93 -8.95
N ASP A 410 36.04 -8.35 -7.70
CA ASP A 410 37.04 -9.20 -7.07
C ASP A 410 36.34 -10.38 -6.38
N PHE A 411 37.12 -11.44 -6.16
CA PHE A 411 36.66 -12.62 -5.45
C PHE A 411 37.21 -12.53 -4.02
N ASN A 412 36.36 -12.21 -3.07
CA ASN A 412 36.66 -12.18 -1.64
C ASN A 412 36.32 -13.50 -0.96
#